data_4b2169493295a72d038015b3b71ae87e
#
_entry.id   4b2169493295a72d038015b3b71ae87e
#
_cell.length_a   1.000
_cell.length_b   1.000
_cell.length_c   1.000
_cell.angle_alpha   90.00
_cell.angle_beta   90.00
_cell.angle_gamma   90.00
#
_symmetry.space_group_name_H-M   'P 1'
#
loop_
_entity.id
_entity.type
_entity.pdbx_description
1 polymer ?
#
loop_
_entity_poly.entity_id
_entity_poly.type
_entity_poly.pdbx_seq_one_letter_code
_entity_poly.pdbx_strand_id
1 'polypeptide(L)'
;MPGPGGGGPGLPTRAGPWVRWLTSLAMLAFSAFGALVIGPDLLARIREEHGAPAAARIEGWQRLMDFARDFEEQDKLKLVNDFFNKSEFVDDRKNWGQDDYWATPMEFLVKNAGDCEDFSVAKYFTLLAVGVPEERLRMMYVKARQLDQSHMVMTYYPTPRDTPLVLDNLNPEILPATQRPDLQPIYSFNGSGLWLAKAIGTGKKVDSGDRLDAWRDLKSRMAAM
;
A
#
# COMPACT_ATOMS: atom_id res chain seq x y z
N MET A 1 66.62 41.28 45.51
CA MET A 1 66.01 41.68 46.79
C MET A 1 64.54 41.90 46.51
N PRO A 2 63.73 41.75 47.48
CA PRO A 2 62.79 40.61 47.58
C PRO A 2 61.34 41.06 47.47
N GLY A 3 60.49 40.13 47.52
CA GLY A 3 59.21 40.41 48.08
C GLY A 3 58.13 39.44 47.57
N PRO A 4 57.43 38.82 48.50
CA PRO A 4 56.56 37.71 48.20
C PRO A 4 55.09 38.13 48.26
N GLY A 5 54.25 37.26 47.75
CA GLY A 5 52.83 37.32 47.97
C GLY A 5 52.20 36.24 47.20
N GLY A 6 51.76 35.18 47.66
CA GLY A 6 50.76 34.92 48.69
C GLY A 6 49.41 34.86 47.98
N GLY A 7 49.00 33.71 47.53
CA GLY A 7 47.66 33.60 46.98
C GLY A 7 47.19 32.11 47.00
N GLY A 8 46.23 31.88 47.85
CA GLY A 8 45.73 30.59 48.23
C GLY A 8 45.00 29.80 47.12
N PRO A 9 44.67 28.53 47.37
CA PRO A 9 44.16 27.61 46.39
C PRO A 9 42.66 27.75 46.16
N GLY A 10 42.29 28.04 44.94
CA GLY A 10 40.90 27.98 44.50
C GLY A 10 40.45 26.52 44.25
N LEU A 11 39.44 26.14 44.93
CA LEU A 11 38.77 24.84 44.79
C LEU A 11 38.22 24.61 43.38
N PRO A 12 38.35 23.44 42.84
CA PRO A 12 37.71 23.11 41.55
C PRO A 12 36.24 22.83 41.77
N THR A 13 35.41 23.65 41.18
CA THR A 13 33.96 23.37 41.05
C THR A 13 33.78 22.22 40.06
N ARG A 14 33.34 21.07 40.58
CA ARG A 14 32.88 19.94 39.80
C ARG A 14 31.58 20.33 39.10
N ALA A 15 31.64 20.60 37.81
CA ALA A 15 30.48 20.55 36.92
C ALA A 15 30.27 19.10 36.50
N GLY A 16 29.22 18.45 36.99
CA GLY A 16 28.82 17.11 36.62
C GLY A 16 28.32 17.07 35.17
N PRO A 17 28.54 15.96 34.46
CA PRO A 17 28.00 15.81 33.12
C PRO A 17 26.48 15.60 33.21
N TRP A 18 25.72 16.58 32.76
CA TRP A 18 24.30 16.43 32.49
C TRP A 18 24.16 15.53 31.26
N VAL A 19 24.03 14.25 31.52
CA VAL A 19 23.61 13.28 30.48
C VAL A 19 22.16 13.61 30.12
N ARG A 20 21.99 14.40 29.07
CA ARG A 20 20.68 14.61 28.43
C ARG A 20 20.30 13.30 27.74
N TRP A 21 19.47 12.52 28.40
CA TRP A 21 18.72 11.45 27.78
C TRP A 21 17.77 12.10 26.76
N LEU A 22 18.20 12.15 25.51
CA LEU A 22 17.30 12.33 24.38
C LEU A 22 16.50 11.04 24.25
N THR A 23 15.40 10.96 24.95
CA THR A 23 14.36 10.01 24.63
C THR A 23 13.85 10.38 23.25
N SER A 24 14.37 9.71 22.23
CA SER A 24 13.77 9.68 20.91
C SER A 24 12.38 9.08 21.07
N LEU A 25 11.37 9.95 21.17
CA LEU A 25 9.99 9.58 20.99
C LEU A 25 9.87 9.23 19.51
N ALA A 26 10.09 7.94 19.19
CA ALA A 26 9.65 7.40 17.93
C ALA A 26 8.12 7.55 17.94
N MET A 27 7.62 8.60 17.27
CA MET A 27 6.22 8.66 16.89
C MET A 27 5.97 7.44 15.98
N LEU A 28 5.45 6.38 16.59
CA LEU A 28 4.71 5.37 15.87
C LEU A 28 3.51 6.11 15.25
N ALA A 29 3.67 6.52 14.00
CA ALA A 29 2.54 6.83 13.14
C ALA A 29 1.77 5.53 13.01
N PHE A 30 0.84 5.28 13.92
CA PHE A 30 -0.17 4.25 13.76
C PHE A 30 -0.93 4.64 12.50
N SER A 31 -0.67 3.91 11.42
CA SER A 31 -1.47 3.98 10.19
C SER A 31 -2.92 3.87 10.60
N ALA A 32 -3.73 4.86 10.22
CA ALA A 32 -5.16 4.95 10.56
C ALA A 32 -6.03 3.87 9.88
N PHE A 33 -5.43 2.92 9.18
CA PHE A 33 -6.04 1.65 8.80
C PHE A 33 -5.87 0.70 9.97
N GLY A 34 -6.79 0.79 10.95
CA GLY A 34 -6.98 -0.25 11.95
C GLY A 34 -7.07 -1.60 11.23
N ALA A 35 -6.53 -2.65 11.84
CA ALA A 35 -6.63 -3.99 11.29
C ALA A 35 -8.08 -4.22 10.85
N LEU A 36 -8.30 -4.48 9.56
CA LEU A 36 -9.61 -4.82 9.03
C LEU A 36 -10.01 -6.17 9.66
N VAL A 37 -10.80 -6.09 10.72
CA VAL A 37 -11.28 -7.28 11.43
C VAL A 37 -12.62 -7.67 10.82
N ILE A 38 -12.61 -8.76 10.09
CA ILE A 38 -13.83 -9.35 9.52
C ILE A 38 -14.52 -10.17 10.61
N GLY A 39 -15.51 -9.55 11.26
CA GLY A 39 -16.25 -10.19 12.33
C GLY A 39 -17.20 -11.31 11.85
N PRO A 40 -17.60 -12.24 12.76
CA PRO A 40 -18.50 -13.35 12.43
C PRO A 40 -19.86 -12.87 11.90
N ASP A 41 -20.39 -11.74 12.39
CA ASP A 41 -21.66 -11.18 11.95
C ASP A 41 -21.62 -10.69 10.51
N LEU A 42 -20.49 -10.09 10.10
CA LEU A 42 -20.27 -9.68 8.73
C LEU A 42 -20.17 -10.88 7.79
N LEU A 43 -19.45 -11.91 8.19
CA LEU A 43 -19.36 -13.16 7.41
C LEU A 43 -20.73 -13.85 7.28
N ALA A 44 -21.54 -13.85 8.35
CA ALA A 44 -22.90 -14.40 8.31
C ALA A 44 -23.78 -13.63 7.31
N ARG A 45 -23.76 -12.30 7.32
CA ARG A 45 -24.47 -11.46 6.34
C ARG A 45 -24.00 -11.73 4.92
N ILE A 46 -22.69 -11.75 4.68
CA ILE A 46 -22.15 -12.05 3.34
C ILE A 46 -22.61 -13.43 2.87
N ARG A 47 -22.66 -14.42 3.75
CA ARG A 47 -23.14 -15.77 3.42
C ARG A 47 -24.63 -15.79 3.08
N GLU A 48 -25.44 -15.01 3.78
CA GLU A 48 -26.87 -14.90 3.52
C GLU A 48 -27.16 -14.16 2.21
N GLU A 49 -26.51 -13.03 1.98
CA GLU A 49 -26.76 -12.14 0.85
C GLU A 49 -26.08 -12.59 -0.47
N HIS A 50 -24.88 -13.19 -0.36
CA HIS A 50 -24.03 -13.50 -1.51
C HIS A 50 -23.61 -14.97 -1.60
N GLY A 51 -24.08 -15.79 -0.67
CA GLY A 51 -23.84 -17.22 -0.65
C GLY A 51 -22.51 -17.67 -0.01
N ALA A 52 -22.42 -18.96 0.26
CA ALA A 52 -21.28 -19.59 0.91
C ALA A 52 -19.94 -19.39 0.16
N PRO A 53 -19.88 -19.41 -1.20
CA PRO A 53 -18.62 -19.16 -1.90
C PRO A 53 -18.04 -17.76 -1.67
N ALA A 54 -18.88 -16.72 -1.60
CA ALA A 54 -18.45 -15.35 -1.29
C ALA A 54 -17.88 -15.26 0.13
N ALA A 55 -18.58 -15.80 1.12
CA ALA A 55 -18.10 -15.85 2.49
C ALA A 55 -16.75 -16.59 2.60
N ALA A 56 -16.61 -17.72 1.90
CA ALA A 56 -15.35 -18.49 1.91
C ALA A 56 -14.16 -17.71 1.32
N ARG A 57 -14.38 -16.88 0.30
CA ARG A 57 -13.32 -16.00 -0.25
C ARG A 57 -12.91 -14.92 0.76
N ILE A 58 -13.87 -14.30 1.43
CA ILE A 58 -13.60 -13.30 2.47
C ILE A 58 -12.86 -13.94 3.67
N GLU A 59 -13.27 -15.13 4.11
CA GLU A 59 -12.54 -15.90 5.14
C GLU A 59 -11.11 -16.26 4.65
N GLY A 60 -10.96 -16.62 3.37
CA GLY A 60 -9.66 -16.87 2.75
C GLY A 60 -8.75 -15.64 2.76
N TRP A 61 -9.31 -14.47 2.49
CA TRP A 61 -8.61 -13.20 2.55
C TRP A 61 -8.18 -12.84 3.98
N GLN A 62 -9.06 -13.04 4.98
CA GLN A 62 -8.69 -12.85 6.38
C GLN A 62 -7.53 -13.77 6.78
N ARG A 63 -7.61 -15.07 6.43
CA ARG A 63 -6.52 -16.04 6.71
C ARG A 63 -5.21 -15.64 6.01
N LEU A 64 -5.29 -15.12 4.78
CA LEU A 64 -4.11 -14.61 4.07
C LEU A 64 -3.45 -13.47 4.84
N MET A 65 -4.24 -12.48 5.30
CA MET A 65 -3.70 -11.33 6.03
C MET A 65 -3.08 -11.76 7.36
N ASP A 66 -3.73 -12.65 8.10
CA ASP A 66 -3.21 -13.17 9.37
C ASP A 66 -1.92 -13.96 9.16
N PHE A 67 -1.87 -14.80 8.11
CA PHE A 67 -0.70 -15.60 7.78
C PHE A 67 0.48 -14.75 7.28
N ALA A 68 0.23 -13.77 6.40
CA ALA A 68 1.28 -12.99 5.75
C ALA A 68 1.91 -11.92 6.66
N ARG A 69 1.31 -11.59 7.79
CA ARG A 69 1.71 -10.46 8.64
C ARG A 69 3.19 -10.49 9.05
N ASP A 70 3.70 -11.65 9.38
CA ASP A 70 5.05 -11.84 9.91
C ASP A 70 6.09 -12.21 8.83
N PHE A 71 5.69 -12.24 7.55
CA PHE A 71 6.59 -12.53 6.45
C PHE A 71 7.42 -11.30 6.03
N GLU A 72 8.52 -11.55 5.32
CA GLU A 72 9.27 -10.50 4.63
C GLU A 72 8.43 -9.88 3.50
N GLU A 73 8.71 -8.61 3.16
CA GLU A 73 7.88 -7.86 2.22
C GLU A 73 7.75 -8.55 0.85
N GLN A 74 8.82 -9.16 0.33
CA GLN A 74 8.78 -9.86 -0.97
C GLN A 74 7.82 -11.06 -0.96
N ASP A 75 7.78 -11.80 0.14
CA ASP A 75 6.84 -12.91 0.30
C ASP A 75 5.40 -12.40 0.43
N LYS A 76 5.18 -11.28 1.14
CA LYS A 76 3.89 -10.59 1.19
C LYS A 76 3.40 -10.20 -0.20
N LEU A 77 4.28 -9.59 -1.02
CA LEU A 77 3.95 -9.23 -2.40
C LEU A 77 3.47 -10.44 -3.19
N LYS A 78 4.21 -11.55 -3.11
CA LYS A 78 3.89 -12.79 -3.82
C LYS A 78 2.57 -13.39 -3.35
N LEU A 79 2.39 -13.55 -2.04
CA LEU A 79 1.16 -14.13 -1.46
C LEU A 79 -0.08 -13.33 -1.86
N VAL A 80 -0.01 -12.00 -1.77
CA VAL A 80 -1.12 -11.12 -2.12
C VAL A 80 -1.39 -11.12 -3.62
N ASN A 81 -0.36 -11.05 -4.46
CA ASN A 81 -0.51 -11.11 -5.91
C ASN A 81 -1.15 -12.43 -6.36
N ASP A 82 -0.63 -13.56 -5.87
CA ASP A 82 -1.14 -14.89 -6.21
C ASP A 82 -2.58 -15.11 -5.72
N PHE A 83 -2.96 -14.49 -4.61
CA PHE A 83 -4.32 -14.61 -4.08
C PHE A 83 -5.34 -13.93 -4.99
N PHE A 84 -5.13 -12.66 -5.30
CA PHE A 84 -6.07 -11.89 -6.10
C PHE A 84 -6.09 -12.30 -7.57
N ASN A 85 -4.95 -12.70 -8.14
CA ASN A 85 -4.88 -13.14 -9.55
C ASN A 85 -5.64 -14.46 -9.84
N LYS A 86 -6.28 -15.07 -8.85
CA LYS A 86 -7.22 -16.19 -9.03
C LYS A 86 -8.63 -15.74 -9.42
N SER A 87 -8.94 -14.46 -9.24
CA SER A 87 -10.25 -13.90 -9.60
C SER A 87 -10.38 -13.70 -11.12
N GLU A 88 -11.60 -13.61 -11.59
CA GLU A 88 -11.89 -13.41 -13.01
C GLU A 88 -11.71 -11.94 -13.40
N PHE A 89 -11.09 -11.69 -14.58
CA PHE A 89 -11.09 -10.35 -15.17
C PHE A 89 -12.43 -10.09 -15.88
N VAL A 90 -13.14 -9.05 -15.45
CA VAL A 90 -14.44 -8.66 -16.01
C VAL A 90 -14.54 -7.14 -16.00
N ASP A 91 -14.84 -6.54 -17.18
CA ASP A 91 -15.03 -5.10 -17.30
C ASP A 91 -16.20 -4.59 -16.45
N ASP A 92 -16.10 -3.38 -15.97
CA ASP A 92 -17.04 -2.69 -15.09
C ASP A 92 -18.47 -2.68 -15.60
N ARG A 93 -18.67 -2.41 -16.91
CA ARG A 93 -20.01 -2.43 -17.50
C ARG A 93 -20.72 -3.76 -17.30
N LYS A 94 -19.98 -4.86 -17.41
CA LYS A 94 -20.51 -6.21 -17.23
C LYS A 94 -20.65 -6.57 -15.78
N ASN A 95 -19.66 -6.17 -14.95
CA ASN A 95 -19.60 -6.54 -13.54
C ASN A 95 -20.51 -5.68 -12.65
N TRP A 96 -20.52 -4.35 -12.90
CA TRP A 96 -21.17 -3.36 -12.03
C TRP A 96 -22.32 -2.59 -12.73
N GLY A 97 -22.42 -2.68 -14.07
CA GLY A 97 -23.36 -1.87 -14.86
C GLY A 97 -22.98 -0.39 -14.92
N GLN A 98 -21.72 -0.05 -14.62
CA GLN A 98 -21.16 1.29 -14.62
C GLN A 98 -19.96 1.34 -15.57
N ASP A 99 -19.55 2.54 -15.99
CA ASP A 99 -18.45 2.70 -16.95
C ASP A 99 -17.07 2.65 -16.28
N ASP A 100 -16.99 3.06 -15.01
CA ASP A 100 -15.76 3.16 -14.21
C ASP A 100 -16.14 3.07 -12.73
N TYR A 101 -15.99 1.90 -12.12
CA TYR A 101 -16.34 1.63 -10.72
C TYR A 101 -15.19 0.93 -10.01
N TRP A 102 -14.54 1.62 -9.12
CA TRP A 102 -13.43 1.06 -8.34
C TRP A 102 -13.95 0.31 -7.11
N ALA A 103 -13.97 -1.00 -7.18
CA ALA A 103 -14.46 -1.83 -6.08
C ALA A 103 -13.55 -1.80 -4.86
N THR A 104 -14.16 -1.85 -3.67
CA THR A 104 -13.40 -2.19 -2.46
C THR A 104 -12.92 -3.63 -2.52
N PRO A 105 -11.86 -4.01 -1.77
CA PRO A 105 -11.40 -5.41 -1.73
C PRO A 105 -12.51 -6.41 -1.38
N MET A 106 -13.46 -5.99 -0.54
CA MET A 106 -14.59 -6.84 -0.16
C MET A 106 -15.58 -7.03 -1.30
N GLU A 107 -15.99 -5.94 -1.97
CA GLU A 107 -16.86 -5.98 -3.15
C GLU A 107 -16.27 -6.85 -4.25
N PHE A 108 -14.96 -6.65 -4.55
CA PHE A 108 -14.22 -7.47 -5.50
C PHE A 108 -14.26 -8.96 -5.14
N LEU A 109 -14.00 -9.32 -3.88
CA LEU A 109 -14.01 -10.71 -3.43
C LEU A 109 -15.42 -11.32 -3.37
N VAL A 110 -16.43 -10.52 -3.06
CA VAL A 110 -17.84 -10.97 -3.13
C VAL A 110 -18.20 -11.35 -4.56
N LYS A 111 -17.85 -10.52 -5.54
CA LYS A 111 -18.05 -10.79 -6.96
C LYS A 111 -17.11 -11.88 -7.50
N ASN A 112 -15.92 -12.02 -6.96
CA ASN A 112 -14.79 -12.81 -7.47
C ASN A 112 -14.37 -12.39 -8.88
N ALA A 113 -14.61 -11.14 -9.23
CA ALA A 113 -14.37 -10.58 -10.54
C ALA A 113 -14.19 -9.07 -10.44
N GLY A 114 -13.39 -8.50 -11.32
CA GLY A 114 -13.16 -7.08 -11.48
C GLY A 114 -12.22 -6.79 -12.63
N ASP A 115 -11.97 -5.51 -12.89
CA ASP A 115 -10.99 -5.10 -13.89
C ASP A 115 -9.65 -4.67 -13.28
N CYS A 116 -8.79 -3.98 -14.04
CA CYS A 116 -7.40 -3.75 -13.62
C CYS A 116 -7.27 -2.89 -12.36
N GLU A 117 -8.13 -1.91 -12.17
CA GLU A 117 -8.16 -1.06 -10.98
C GLU A 117 -8.61 -1.83 -9.75
N ASP A 118 -9.59 -2.71 -9.86
CA ASP A 118 -10.08 -3.54 -8.78
C ASP A 118 -8.99 -4.47 -8.24
N PHE A 119 -8.25 -5.14 -9.14
CA PHE A 119 -7.08 -5.94 -8.77
C PHE A 119 -6.01 -5.11 -8.08
N SER A 120 -5.72 -3.91 -8.59
CA SER A 120 -4.68 -3.03 -8.06
C SER A 120 -5.06 -2.50 -6.67
N VAL A 121 -6.32 -2.07 -6.50
CA VAL A 121 -6.91 -1.62 -5.24
C VAL A 121 -6.88 -2.72 -4.19
N ALA A 122 -7.36 -3.93 -4.55
CA ALA A 122 -7.40 -5.04 -3.62
C ALA A 122 -6.01 -5.45 -3.14
N LYS A 123 -5.01 -5.50 -4.03
CA LYS A 123 -3.61 -5.74 -3.68
C LYS A 123 -3.05 -4.63 -2.78
N TYR A 124 -3.29 -3.36 -3.12
CA TYR A 124 -2.80 -2.21 -2.36
C TYR A 124 -3.28 -2.23 -0.91
N PHE A 125 -4.59 -2.30 -0.68
CA PHE A 125 -5.14 -2.28 0.69
C PHE A 125 -4.76 -3.53 1.48
N THR A 126 -4.65 -4.69 0.83
CA THR A 126 -4.21 -5.91 1.51
C THR A 126 -2.74 -5.82 1.93
N LEU A 127 -1.86 -5.29 1.06
CA LEU A 127 -0.45 -5.08 1.40
C LEU A 127 -0.28 -4.10 2.56
N LEU A 128 -1.07 -3.02 2.60
CA LEU A 128 -1.12 -2.13 3.77
C LEU A 128 -1.55 -2.87 5.04
N ALA A 129 -2.60 -3.69 4.95
CA ALA A 129 -3.14 -4.43 6.09
C ALA A 129 -2.15 -5.46 6.67
N VAL A 130 -1.26 -6.02 5.84
CA VAL A 130 -0.18 -6.93 6.29
C VAL A 130 1.12 -6.20 6.63
N GLY A 131 1.09 -4.86 6.72
CA GLY A 131 2.16 -4.04 7.25
C GLY A 131 3.24 -3.62 6.26
N VAL A 132 2.99 -3.68 4.95
CA VAL A 132 3.89 -3.05 3.96
C VAL A 132 3.71 -1.52 4.04
N PRO A 133 4.80 -0.74 4.20
CA PRO A 133 4.71 0.71 4.32
C PRO A 133 4.09 1.38 3.09
N GLU A 134 3.16 2.32 3.31
CA GLU A 134 2.43 3.01 2.22
C GLU A 134 3.35 3.73 1.25
N GLU A 135 4.44 4.31 1.73
CA GLU A 135 5.41 5.02 0.90
C GLU A 135 6.11 4.12 -0.14
N ARG A 136 6.06 2.80 0.05
CA ARG A 136 6.58 1.80 -0.89
C ARG A 136 5.55 1.33 -1.91
N LEU A 137 4.28 1.64 -1.69
CA LEU A 137 3.16 1.14 -2.50
C LEU A 137 2.54 2.24 -3.35
N ARG A 138 2.31 1.97 -4.63
CA ARG A 138 1.56 2.87 -5.52
C ARG A 138 0.74 2.10 -6.54
N MET A 139 -0.45 2.56 -6.78
CA MET A 139 -1.19 2.22 -7.99
C MET A 139 -0.62 3.05 -9.14
N MET A 140 -0.34 2.42 -10.26
CA MET A 140 0.26 3.06 -11.41
C MET A 140 -0.61 2.90 -12.64
N TYR A 141 -1.01 4.02 -13.20
CA TYR A 141 -1.71 4.08 -14.48
C TYR A 141 -0.68 3.99 -15.60
N VAL A 142 -0.89 3.04 -16.49
CA VAL A 142 0.01 2.74 -17.60
C VAL A 142 -0.77 2.63 -18.91
N LYS A 143 -0.10 2.77 -20.05
CA LYS A 143 -0.60 2.29 -21.33
C LYS A 143 -0.04 0.89 -21.58
N ALA A 144 -0.90 -0.09 -21.69
CA ALA A 144 -0.56 -1.44 -22.14
C ALA A 144 -0.39 -1.42 -23.67
N ARG A 145 0.87 -1.40 -24.13
CA ARG A 145 1.20 -1.15 -25.55
C ARG A 145 0.69 -2.20 -26.49
N GLN A 146 0.71 -3.47 -26.07
CA GLN A 146 0.26 -4.58 -26.92
C GLN A 146 -1.26 -4.60 -27.09
N LEU A 147 -1.99 -4.12 -26.09
CA LEU A 147 -3.46 -4.06 -26.09
C LEU A 147 -3.97 -2.70 -26.57
N ASP A 148 -3.08 -1.71 -26.73
CA ASP A 148 -3.36 -0.29 -27.05
C ASP A 148 -4.41 0.34 -26.13
N GLN A 149 -4.48 -0.07 -24.87
CA GLN A 149 -5.47 0.39 -23.90
C GLN A 149 -4.82 0.88 -22.62
N SER A 150 -5.58 1.65 -21.84
CA SER A 150 -5.26 2.02 -20.47
C SER A 150 -5.28 0.79 -19.59
N HIS A 151 -4.38 0.75 -18.61
CA HIS A 151 -4.28 -0.33 -17.66
C HIS A 151 -3.78 0.20 -16.31
N MET A 152 -4.12 -0.46 -15.23
CA MET A 152 -3.64 -0.15 -13.89
C MET A 152 -2.92 -1.35 -13.28
N VAL A 153 -1.77 -1.07 -12.67
CA VAL A 153 -0.98 -2.07 -11.95
C VAL A 153 -0.60 -1.56 -10.57
N MET A 154 -0.39 -2.49 -9.65
CA MET A 154 0.19 -2.19 -8.35
C MET A 154 1.73 -2.19 -8.47
N THR A 155 2.41 -1.18 -7.90
CA THR A 155 3.87 -1.11 -7.89
C THR A 155 4.42 -1.02 -6.47
N TYR A 156 5.53 -1.72 -6.23
CA TYR A 156 6.25 -1.73 -4.98
C TYR A 156 7.67 -1.19 -5.17
N TYR A 157 8.06 -0.23 -4.34
CA TYR A 157 9.39 0.40 -4.34
C TYR A 157 10.18 -0.05 -3.11
N PRO A 158 11.24 -0.88 -3.23
CA PRO A 158 12.11 -1.22 -2.09
C PRO A 158 12.68 0.01 -1.41
N THR A 159 13.13 0.99 -2.21
CA THR A 159 13.43 2.36 -1.78
C THR A 159 12.88 3.39 -2.79
N PRO A 160 12.75 4.67 -2.42
CA PRO A 160 12.23 5.70 -3.33
C PRO A 160 13.04 5.90 -4.62
N ARG A 161 14.25 5.37 -4.70
CA ARG A 161 15.16 5.52 -5.85
C ARG A 161 15.25 4.27 -6.72
N ASP A 162 14.72 3.15 -6.24
CA ASP A 162 14.81 1.88 -6.93
C ASP A 162 13.83 1.78 -8.10
N THR A 163 14.13 0.85 -9.00
CA THR A 163 13.16 0.38 -9.98
C THR A 163 12.05 -0.38 -9.26
N PRO A 164 10.78 0.01 -9.44
CA PRO A 164 9.71 -0.70 -8.76
C PRO A 164 9.51 -2.11 -9.32
N LEU A 165 9.01 -2.98 -8.44
CA LEU A 165 8.42 -4.26 -8.83
C LEU A 165 6.96 -4.01 -9.24
N VAL A 166 6.52 -4.71 -10.28
CA VAL A 166 5.17 -4.61 -10.84
C VAL A 166 4.38 -5.86 -10.47
N LEU A 167 3.22 -5.65 -9.83
CA LEU A 167 2.22 -6.67 -9.54
C LEU A 167 1.04 -6.42 -10.47
N ASP A 168 0.78 -7.36 -11.37
CA ASP A 168 -0.17 -7.23 -12.46
C ASP A 168 -1.16 -8.40 -12.46
N ASN A 169 -2.35 -8.19 -12.98
CA ASN A 169 -3.33 -9.27 -13.21
C ASN A 169 -3.16 -9.92 -14.59
N LEU A 170 -2.59 -9.20 -15.56
CA LEU A 170 -2.31 -9.72 -16.91
C LEU A 170 -1.02 -10.55 -16.97
N ASN A 171 -0.07 -10.27 -16.09
CA ASN A 171 1.16 -11.05 -15.92
C ASN A 171 1.34 -11.42 -14.45
N PRO A 172 1.20 -12.70 -14.07
CA PRO A 172 1.29 -13.13 -12.69
C PRO A 172 2.69 -13.03 -12.09
N GLU A 173 3.73 -12.91 -12.93
CA GLU A 173 5.11 -12.75 -12.44
C GLU A 173 5.36 -11.34 -11.92
N ILE A 174 5.92 -11.25 -10.72
CA ILE A 174 6.35 -9.97 -10.15
C ILE A 174 7.71 -9.62 -10.73
N LEU A 175 7.74 -8.67 -11.65
CA LEU A 175 8.94 -8.28 -12.39
C LEU A 175 9.32 -6.82 -12.11
N PRO A 176 10.62 -6.49 -12.17
CA PRO A 176 11.04 -5.09 -12.20
C PRO A 176 10.42 -4.35 -13.40
N ALA A 177 10.06 -3.08 -13.23
CA ALA A 177 9.46 -2.27 -14.30
C ALA A 177 10.34 -2.19 -15.57
N THR A 178 11.66 -2.33 -15.45
CA THR A 178 12.59 -2.42 -16.58
C THR A 178 12.43 -3.68 -17.42
N GLN A 179 11.82 -4.72 -16.88
CA GLN A 179 11.50 -5.98 -17.56
C GLN A 179 10.05 -6.01 -18.08
N ARG A 180 9.33 -4.89 -17.98
CA ARG A 180 7.96 -4.71 -18.47
C ARG A 180 7.89 -3.63 -19.57
N PRO A 181 8.55 -3.85 -20.73
CA PRO A 181 8.53 -2.90 -21.85
C PRO A 181 7.17 -2.78 -22.51
N ASP A 182 6.27 -3.73 -22.25
CA ASP A 182 4.86 -3.74 -22.63
C ASP A 182 4.04 -2.64 -21.94
N LEU A 183 4.51 -2.13 -20.77
CA LEU A 183 3.84 -1.11 -19.98
C LEU A 183 4.54 0.25 -20.12
N GLN A 184 3.80 1.26 -20.53
CA GLN A 184 4.28 2.64 -20.55
C GLN A 184 3.67 3.40 -19.38
N PRO A 185 4.46 3.78 -18.36
CA PRO A 185 3.96 4.48 -17.19
C PRO A 185 3.54 5.90 -17.52
N ILE A 186 2.41 6.36 -16.94
CA ILE A 186 1.84 7.69 -17.13
C ILE A 186 1.88 8.48 -15.82
N TYR A 187 1.21 8.00 -14.78
CA TYR A 187 1.25 8.55 -13.43
C TYR A 187 1.04 7.45 -12.39
N SER A 188 1.39 7.74 -11.15
CA SER A 188 1.12 6.84 -10.02
C SER A 188 0.56 7.62 -8.84
N PHE A 189 -0.17 6.93 -7.96
CA PHE A 189 -0.77 7.53 -6.78
C PHE A 189 -0.92 6.52 -5.64
N ASN A 190 -1.13 7.04 -4.45
CA ASN A 190 -1.54 6.31 -3.24
C ASN A 190 -2.29 7.26 -2.30
N GLY A 191 -2.53 6.88 -1.05
CA GLY A 191 -3.20 7.74 -0.08
C GLY A 191 -2.47 9.04 0.24
N SER A 192 -1.16 9.11 0.01
CA SER A 192 -0.34 10.27 0.34
C SER A 192 -0.07 11.23 -0.84
N GLY A 193 -0.36 10.85 -2.09
CA GLY A 193 -0.10 11.72 -3.23
C GLY A 193 -0.32 11.15 -4.62
N LEU A 194 -0.07 12.04 -5.59
CA LEU A 194 -0.05 11.77 -7.03
C LEU A 194 1.31 12.18 -7.59
N TRP A 195 1.90 11.32 -8.42
CA TRP A 195 3.22 11.54 -9.03
C TRP A 195 3.17 11.31 -10.54
N LEU A 196 3.85 12.18 -11.27
CA LEU A 196 4.17 11.89 -12.68
C LEU A 196 5.19 10.75 -12.73
N ALA A 197 4.94 9.76 -13.57
CA ALA A 197 5.81 8.62 -13.71
C ALA A 197 7.19 9.01 -14.26
N LYS A 198 8.21 8.27 -13.83
CA LYS A 198 9.58 8.29 -14.37
C LYS A 198 10.00 6.85 -14.69
N ALA A 199 11.02 6.71 -15.52
CA ALA A 199 11.59 5.42 -15.86
C ALA A 199 12.22 4.71 -14.63
N ILE A 200 12.74 5.49 -13.68
CA ILE A 200 13.36 4.97 -12.44
C ILE A 200 12.93 5.86 -11.26
N GLY A 201 12.63 5.23 -10.13
CA GLY A 201 12.24 5.90 -8.89
C GLY A 201 10.81 6.43 -8.89
N THR A 202 10.43 7.06 -7.80
CA THR A 202 9.04 7.44 -7.49
C THR A 202 8.48 8.61 -8.30
N GLY A 203 9.28 9.27 -9.12
CA GLY A 203 8.81 10.42 -9.90
C GLY A 203 8.63 11.70 -9.07
N LYS A 204 8.10 12.75 -9.72
CA LYS A 204 7.83 14.05 -9.09
C LYS A 204 6.40 14.06 -8.56
N LYS A 205 6.25 14.29 -7.25
CA LYS A 205 4.94 14.54 -6.64
C LYS A 205 4.35 15.83 -7.19
N VAL A 206 3.14 15.77 -7.70
CA VAL A 206 2.46 16.90 -8.34
C VAL A 206 1.21 17.34 -7.59
N ASP A 207 0.61 16.44 -6.80
CA ASP A 207 -0.62 16.72 -6.05
C ASP A 207 -0.83 15.77 -4.85
N SER A 208 -1.94 16.01 -4.09
CA SER A 208 -2.56 14.99 -3.26
C SER A 208 -3.30 13.98 -4.16
N GLY A 209 -3.36 12.71 -3.79
CA GLY A 209 -4.13 11.70 -4.54
C GLY A 209 -5.64 11.99 -4.61
N ASP A 210 -6.15 12.95 -3.82
CA ASP A 210 -7.58 13.27 -3.72
C ASP A 210 -8.20 13.96 -4.93
N ARG A 211 -7.41 14.28 -5.96
CA ARG A 211 -7.93 14.78 -7.24
C ARG A 211 -8.61 13.71 -8.09
N LEU A 212 -8.35 12.43 -7.81
CA LEU A 212 -9.01 11.33 -8.51
C LEU A 212 -10.36 11.06 -7.80
N ASP A 213 -11.45 11.39 -8.46
CA ASP A 213 -12.80 11.25 -7.89
C ASP A 213 -13.11 9.80 -7.51
N ALA A 214 -12.78 8.83 -8.37
CA ALA A 214 -12.95 7.41 -8.10
C ALA A 214 -12.15 6.95 -6.86
N TRP A 215 -10.91 7.42 -6.70
CA TRP A 215 -10.10 7.14 -5.52
C TRP A 215 -10.69 7.71 -4.24
N ARG A 216 -11.24 8.92 -4.30
CA ARG A 216 -11.89 9.57 -3.15
C ARG A 216 -13.15 8.86 -2.73
N ASP A 217 -14.00 8.46 -3.70
CA ASP A 217 -15.21 7.67 -3.48
C ASP A 217 -14.87 6.31 -2.85
N LEU A 218 -13.92 5.58 -3.43
CA LEU A 218 -13.42 4.32 -2.90
C LEU A 218 -12.98 4.44 -1.44
N LYS A 219 -12.16 5.45 -1.09
CA LYS A 219 -11.72 5.68 0.29
C LYS A 219 -12.89 5.96 1.23
N SER A 220 -13.90 6.68 0.78
CA SER A 220 -15.11 6.94 1.57
C SER A 220 -15.88 5.65 1.87
N ARG A 221 -16.03 4.76 0.88
CA ARG A 221 -16.66 3.45 1.07
C ARG A 221 -15.83 2.52 1.96
N MET A 222 -14.50 2.54 1.82
CA MET A 222 -13.59 1.79 2.70
C MET A 222 -13.69 2.23 4.17
N ALA A 223 -13.87 3.52 4.42
CA ALA A 223 -14.00 4.07 5.78
C ALA A 223 -15.37 3.74 6.44
N ALA A 224 -16.36 3.36 5.66
CA ALA A 224 -17.70 3.00 6.12
C ALA A 224 -17.87 1.49 6.39
N MET A 225 -16.85 0.68 6.06
CA MET A 225 -16.83 -0.77 6.30
C MET A 225 -16.42 -1.11 7.72
#